data_02be7cbf4f852705ca4cca8cacec9321
#
_entry.id   02be7cbf4f852705ca4cca8cacec9321
#
_cell.length_a   1.000
_cell.length_b   1.000
_cell.length_c   1.000
_cell.angle_alpha   90.00
_cell.angle_beta   90.00
_cell.angle_gamma   90.00
#
_symmetry.space_group_name_H-M   'P 1'
#
loop_
_entity.id
_entity.type
_entity.pdbx_description
1 polymer ?
#
loop_
_entity_poly.entity_id
_entity_poly.type
_entity_poly.pdbx_seq_one_letter_code
_entity_poly.pdbx_strand_id
1 'polypeptide(L)'
;MELLSKFKEDLLCSLDAKEKSRFKCVKHKHQHPHLHPECKFCKNIKEKKDILFENDHIVVMFGRPHHKGHIVVMPKVHEEDLLKLHEKTLDSFLNDTVKVMKALGKAIKPDLYNLEYLDNWDHHIHWNIYPRFKSDPDYGNPPVIPDKNKKFKPKLLSTQEKDIFYRQIKRMKAGLW
;
A
#
# COMPACT_ATOMS: atom_id res chain seq x y z
N MET A 1 -0.63 23.61 14.52
CA MET A 1 0.57 22.75 14.43
C MET A 1 1.53 22.96 15.61
N GLU A 2 1.69 24.17 16.15
CA GLU A 2 2.54 24.46 17.30
C GLU A 2 2.11 23.78 18.63
N LEU A 3 0.81 23.65 18.89
CA LEU A 3 0.30 23.02 20.12
C LEU A 3 0.67 21.52 20.25
N LEU A 4 0.70 20.79 19.14
CA LEU A 4 1.04 19.35 19.12
C LEU A 4 2.55 19.10 19.29
N SER A 5 3.41 20.02 18.78
CA SER A 5 4.86 19.93 19.00
C SER A 5 5.20 20.18 20.48
N LYS A 6 4.56 21.17 21.08
CA LYS A 6 4.76 21.51 22.49
C LYS A 6 4.29 20.40 23.43
N PHE A 7 3.16 19.73 23.12
CA PHE A 7 2.66 18.60 23.88
C PHE A 7 3.61 17.39 23.84
N LYS A 8 4.27 17.13 22.69
CA LYS A 8 5.30 16.08 22.55
C LYS A 8 6.56 16.42 23.35
N GLU A 9 7.00 17.69 23.37
CA GLU A 9 8.17 18.11 24.13
C GLU A 9 7.93 18.04 25.62
N ASP A 10 6.75 18.44 26.11
CA ASP A 10 6.37 18.39 27.51
C ASP A 10 6.25 16.94 28.03
N LEU A 11 5.72 16.01 27.18
CA LEU A 11 5.63 14.59 27.51
C LEU A 11 7.02 13.92 27.63
N LEU A 12 7.94 14.26 26.72
CA LEU A 12 9.32 13.74 26.75
C LEU A 12 10.15 14.32 27.92
N CYS A 13 9.84 15.53 28.37
CA CYS A 13 10.49 16.12 29.56
C CYS A 13 10.07 15.45 30.88
N SER A 14 8.89 14.84 30.95
CA SER A 14 8.38 14.16 32.15
C SER A 14 8.90 12.73 32.34
N LEU A 15 9.56 12.14 31.34
CA LEU A 15 10.11 10.80 31.40
C LEU A 15 11.44 10.77 32.20
N ASP A 16 11.69 9.68 32.93
CA ASP A 16 12.95 9.48 33.61
C ASP A 16 14.11 9.16 32.64
N ALA A 17 15.36 9.21 33.14
CA ALA A 17 16.55 8.99 32.34
C ALA A 17 16.61 7.58 31.70
N LYS A 18 15.94 6.59 32.33
CA LYS A 18 15.90 5.19 31.87
C LYS A 18 14.85 5.02 30.76
N GLU A 19 13.75 5.74 30.83
CA GLU A 19 12.73 5.79 29.79
C GLU A 19 13.22 6.59 28.56
N LYS A 20 13.92 7.72 28.78
CA LYS A 20 14.57 8.48 27.68
C LYS A 20 15.59 7.65 26.90
N SER A 21 16.23 6.67 27.53
CA SER A 21 17.16 5.77 26.84
C SER A 21 16.48 4.77 25.92
N ARG A 22 15.20 4.43 26.16
CA ARG A 22 14.38 3.59 25.28
C ARG A 22 13.89 4.34 24.04
N PHE A 23 13.69 5.65 24.18
CA PHE A 23 13.34 6.54 23.08
C PHE A 23 14.57 7.26 22.54
N LYS A 24 15.65 6.52 22.21
CA LYS A 24 16.74 7.11 21.45
C LYS A 24 16.13 7.76 20.22
N CYS A 25 16.17 9.10 20.20
CA CYS A 25 15.88 9.89 19.02
C CYS A 25 16.84 9.42 17.94
N VAL A 26 16.40 8.46 17.12
CA VAL A 26 17.15 8.01 15.97
C VAL A 26 17.17 9.20 15.04
N LYS A 27 18.31 9.88 14.97
CA LYS A 27 18.55 10.94 13.97
C LYS A 27 18.08 10.35 12.64
N HIS A 28 17.04 10.92 12.08
CA HIS A 28 16.35 10.47 10.87
C HIS A 28 17.35 10.47 9.71
N LYS A 29 18.12 9.42 9.55
CA LYS A 29 18.71 9.10 8.26
C LYS A 29 17.52 8.75 7.38
N HIS A 30 17.32 9.50 6.29
CA HIS A 30 16.42 9.07 5.23
C HIS A 30 16.72 7.60 4.96
N GLN A 31 15.76 6.72 5.25
CA GLN A 31 15.91 5.31 4.91
C GLN A 31 15.94 5.27 3.39
N HIS A 32 17.11 5.12 2.82
CA HIS A 32 17.23 4.71 1.43
C HIS A 32 16.49 3.39 1.29
N PRO A 33 15.79 3.16 0.20
CA PRO A 33 15.04 1.93 0.01
C PRO A 33 16.01 0.73 0.06
N HIS A 34 16.16 0.13 1.24
CA HIS A 34 16.90 -1.10 1.41
C HIS A 34 16.03 -2.23 0.90
N LEU A 35 16.26 -2.62 -0.36
CA LEU A 35 15.61 -3.78 -0.93
C LEU A 35 16.23 -5.04 -0.31
N HIS A 36 15.41 -5.86 0.34
CA HIS A 36 15.87 -7.11 0.94
C HIS A 36 16.01 -8.19 -0.14
N PRO A 37 17.17 -8.86 -0.28
CA PRO A 37 17.46 -9.78 -1.39
C PRO A 37 16.54 -11.00 -1.41
N GLU A 38 16.11 -11.50 -0.26
CA GLU A 38 15.22 -12.66 -0.12
C GLU A 38 13.75 -12.32 -0.33
N CYS A 39 13.39 -11.04 -0.27
CA CYS A 39 12.01 -10.60 -0.42
C CYS A 39 11.58 -10.60 -1.88
N LYS A 40 10.51 -11.33 -2.20
CA LYS A 40 9.94 -11.40 -3.55
C LYS A 40 9.49 -10.05 -4.08
N PHE A 41 8.88 -9.20 -3.24
CA PHE A 41 8.46 -7.86 -3.66
C PHE A 41 9.66 -6.96 -3.93
N CYS A 42 10.69 -6.99 -3.09
CA CYS A 42 11.93 -6.26 -3.33
C CYS A 42 12.61 -6.68 -4.64
N LYS A 43 12.61 -7.97 -4.93
CA LYS A 43 13.12 -8.50 -6.20
C LYS A 43 12.32 -7.96 -7.39
N ASN A 44 10.99 -8.01 -7.34
CA ASN A 44 10.13 -7.46 -8.39
C ASN A 44 10.32 -5.94 -8.57
N ILE A 45 10.49 -5.20 -7.47
CA ILE A 45 10.77 -3.75 -7.50
C ILE A 45 12.10 -3.48 -8.21
N LYS A 46 13.15 -4.23 -7.87
CA LYS A 46 14.48 -4.11 -8.48
C LYS A 46 14.46 -4.44 -9.97
N GLU A 47 13.78 -5.52 -10.33
CA GLU A 47 13.68 -6.01 -11.70
C GLU A 47 12.62 -5.27 -12.55
N LYS A 48 11.88 -4.33 -11.95
CA LYS A 48 10.73 -3.62 -12.57
C LYS A 48 9.66 -4.58 -13.11
N LYS A 49 9.50 -5.71 -12.45
CA LYS A 49 8.58 -6.76 -12.86
C LYS A 49 7.18 -6.54 -12.28
N ASP A 50 6.16 -6.66 -13.13
CA ASP A 50 4.74 -6.57 -12.77
C ASP A 50 4.34 -5.24 -12.09
N ILE A 51 5.16 -4.19 -12.20
CA ILE A 51 4.88 -2.89 -11.62
C ILE A 51 3.86 -2.15 -12.47
N LEU A 52 2.74 -1.83 -11.85
CA LEU A 52 1.67 -1.03 -12.42
C LEU A 52 1.95 0.48 -12.27
N PHE A 53 2.48 0.85 -11.12
CA PHE A 53 2.81 2.23 -10.77
C PHE A 53 3.86 2.25 -9.66
N GLU A 54 4.73 3.25 -9.68
CA GLU A 54 5.61 3.59 -8.56
C GLU A 54 5.84 5.09 -8.47
N ASN A 55 6.11 5.56 -7.25
CA ASN A 55 6.65 6.89 -6.94
C ASN A 55 7.76 6.76 -5.89
N ASP A 56 8.06 7.85 -5.18
CA ASP A 56 9.10 7.86 -4.15
C ASP A 56 8.69 7.08 -2.90
N HIS A 57 7.41 6.85 -2.68
CA HIS A 57 6.85 6.30 -1.44
C HIS A 57 6.30 4.89 -1.60
N ILE A 58 5.60 4.62 -2.70
CA ILE A 58 4.86 3.37 -2.91
C ILE A 58 5.18 2.68 -4.23
N VAL A 59 4.93 1.38 -4.24
CA VAL A 59 4.86 0.55 -5.43
C VAL A 59 3.49 -0.12 -5.48
N VAL A 60 2.90 -0.16 -6.68
CA VAL A 60 1.61 -0.80 -6.95
C VAL A 60 1.80 -1.88 -8.00
N MET A 61 1.25 -3.06 -7.73
CA MET A 61 1.24 -4.20 -8.64
C MET A 61 -0.19 -4.70 -8.84
N PHE A 62 -0.46 -5.40 -9.95
CA PHE A 62 -1.68 -6.19 -10.03
C PHE A 62 -1.63 -7.36 -9.06
N GLY A 63 -2.70 -7.55 -8.32
CA GLY A 63 -2.91 -8.73 -7.51
C GLY A 63 -3.42 -9.91 -8.35
N ARG A 64 -3.93 -10.94 -7.68
CA ARG A 64 -4.47 -12.13 -8.33
C ARG A 64 -5.78 -11.79 -9.05
N PRO A 65 -6.01 -12.26 -10.29
CA PRO A 65 -7.13 -11.83 -11.13
C PRO A 65 -8.47 -12.53 -10.85
N HIS A 66 -8.72 -13.03 -9.64
CA HIS A 66 -10.03 -13.60 -9.26
C HIS A 66 -11.04 -12.50 -8.84
N HIS A 67 -10.56 -11.34 -8.43
CA HIS A 67 -11.36 -10.14 -8.28
C HIS A 67 -10.92 -9.08 -9.28
N LYS A 68 -11.88 -8.44 -9.96
CA LYS A 68 -11.60 -7.42 -10.98
C LYS A 68 -10.91 -6.21 -10.34
N GLY A 69 -9.75 -5.84 -10.87
CA GLY A 69 -9.00 -4.69 -10.38
C GLY A 69 -8.33 -4.88 -9.03
N HIS A 70 -8.17 -6.13 -8.55
CA HIS A 70 -7.34 -6.39 -7.37
C HIS A 70 -5.93 -5.87 -7.60
N ILE A 71 -5.47 -5.02 -6.69
CA ILE A 71 -4.11 -4.46 -6.67
C ILE A 71 -3.47 -4.69 -5.32
N VAL A 72 -2.14 -4.76 -5.34
CA VAL A 72 -1.28 -4.80 -4.15
C VAL A 72 -0.52 -3.49 -4.09
N VAL A 73 -0.61 -2.79 -2.96
CA VAL A 73 0.09 -1.53 -2.71
C VAL A 73 1.03 -1.73 -1.53
N MET A 74 2.29 -1.35 -1.70
CA MET A 74 3.32 -1.52 -0.69
C MET A 74 4.19 -0.27 -0.57
N PRO A 75 4.77 0.03 0.60
CA PRO A 75 5.82 1.04 0.71
C PRO A 75 7.02 0.60 -0.12
N LYS A 76 7.75 1.55 -0.69
CA LYS A 76 8.95 1.26 -1.49
C LYS A 76 10.11 0.77 -0.64
N VAL A 77 10.14 1.15 0.63
CA VAL A 77 11.10 0.64 1.62
C VAL A 77 10.67 -0.74 2.07
N HIS A 78 11.63 -1.64 2.26
CA HIS A 78 11.36 -2.93 2.86
C HIS A 78 11.18 -2.77 4.37
N GLU A 79 10.02 -3.11 4.87
CA GLU A 79 9.71 -3.26 6.30
C GLU A 79 8.68 -4.39 6.43
N GLU A 80 8.83 -5.19 7.47
CA GLU A 80 7.99 -6.37 7.74
C GLU A 80 6.90 -6.07 8.77
N ASP A 81 7.08 -5.04 9.58
CA ASP A 81 6.20 -4.69 10.68
C ASP A 81 5.66 -3.26 10.49
N LEU A 82 4.35 -3.14 10.29
CA LEU A 82 3.68 -1.85 10.11
C LEU A 82 3.97 -0.87 11.27
N LEU A 83 4.15 -1.39 12.49
CA LEU A 83 4.41 -0.58 13.67
C LEU A 83 5.83 0.00 13.71
N LYS A 84 6.75 -0.54 12.90
CA LYS A 84 8.12 -0.05 12.76
C LYS A 84 8.29 0.93 11.60
N LEU A 85 7.27 1.08 10.77
CA LEU A 85 7.33 2.01 9.66
C LEU A 85 7.43 3.44 10.19
N HIS A 86 8.41 4.19 9.69
CA HIS A 86 8.61 5.58 10.10
C HIS A 86 7.35 6.43 9.80
N GLU A 87 6.92 7.29 10.72
CA GLU A 87 5.68 8.09 10.66
C GLU A 87 5.46 8.76 9.29
N LYS A 88 6.48 9.46 8.76
CA LYS A 88 6.38 10.12 7.44
C LYS A 88 6.19 9.13 6.28
N THR A 89 6.81 7.95 6.38
CA THR A 89 6.65 6.90 5.37
C THR A 89 5.25 6.31 5.46
N LEU A 90 4.74 6.08 6.68
CA LEU A 90 3.39 5.61 6.91
C LEU A 90 2.36 6.60 6.37
N ASP A 91 2.48 7.90 6.69
CA ASP A 91 1.60 8.94 6.18
C ASP A 91 1.57 8.98 4.65
N SER A 92 2.76 8.95 4.03
CA SER A 92 2.88 8.96 2.57
C SER A 92 2.28 7.70 1.95
N PHE A 93 2.55 6.53 2.57
CA PHE A 93 2.02 5.24 2.13
C PHE A 93 0.48 5.23 2.17
N LEU A 94 -0.13 5.65 3.28
CA LEU A 94 -1.59 5.70 3.42
C LEU A 94 -2.22 6.70 2.45
N ASN A 95 -1.68 7.91 2.37
CA ASN A 95 -2.21 8.95 1.48
C ASN A 95 -2.14 8.54 0.01
N ASP A 96 -1.01 7.98 -0.43
CA ASP A 96 -0.83 7.57 -1.82
C ASP A 96 -1.65 6.32 -2.14
N THR A 97 -1.85 5.42 -1.18
CA THR A 97 -2.79 4.29 -1.32
C THR A 97 -4.20 4.80 -1.63
N VAL A 98 -4.70 5.77 -0.85
CA VAL A 98 -6.03 6.36 -1.09
C VAL A 98 -6.13 7.02 -2.47
N LYS A 99 -5.09 7.71 -2.92
CA LYS A 99 -5.05 8.30 -4.27
C LYS A 99 -5.12 7.22 -5.37
N VAL A 100 -4.39 6.12 -5.21
CA VAL A 100 -4.44 4.99 -6.14
C VAL A 100 -5.84 4.37 -6.17
N MET A 101 -6.48 4.19 -5.02
CA MET A 101 -7.87 3.71 -4.94
C MET A 101 -8.84 4.64 -5.68
N LYS A 102 -8.70 5.96 -5.50
CA LYS A 102 -9.51 6.95 -6.24
C LYS A 102 -9.28 6.86 -7.75
N ALA A 103 -8.02 6.67 -8.19
CA ALA A 103 -7.70 6.49 -9.61
C ALA A 103 -8.38 5.24 -10.19
N LEU A 104 -8.29 4.13 -9.46
CA LEU A 104 -8.93 2.88 -9.83
C LEU A 104 -10.47 3.01 -9.82
N GLY A 105 -11.03 3.69 -8.83
CA GLY A 105 -12.47 3.96 -8.75
C GLY A 105 -13.03 4.72 -9.94
N LYS A 106 -12.27 5.69 -10.47
CA LYS A 106 -12.67 6.39 -11.71
C LYS A 106 -12.65 5.49 -12.95
N ALA A 107 -11.79 4.47 -12.94
CA ALA A 107 -11.66 3.54 -14.06
C ALA A 107 -12.76 2.47 -14.08
N ILE A 108 -13.08 1.89 -12.92
CA ILE A 108 -13.94 0.69 -12.85
C ILE A 108 -15.21 0.85 -12.04
N LYS A 109 -15.37 1.97 -11.30
CA LYS A 109 -16.56 2.33 -10.52
C LYS A 109 -17.07 1.18 -9.63
N PRO A 110 -16.28 0.69 -8.68
CA PRO A 110 -16.71 -0.36 -7.77
C PRO A 110 -17.76 0.17 -6.80
N ASP A 111 -18.59 -0.74 -6.26
CA ASP A 111 -19.58 -0.40 -5.24
C ASP A 111 -18.92 -0.11 -3.87
N LEU A 112 -17.83 -0.84 -3.54
CA LEU A 112 -17.02 -0.62 -2.34
C LEU A 112 -15.61 -1.20 -2.51
N TYR A 113 -14.77 -1.00 -1.50
CA TYR A 113 -13.43 -1.61 -1.42
C TYR A 113 -13.28 -2.43 -0.14
N ASN A 114 -12.62 -3.58 -0.24
CA ASN A 114 -12.00 -4.22 0.91
C ASN A 114 -10.50 -3.97 0.88
N LEU A 115 -9.94 -3.61 2.04
CA LEU A 115 -8.50 -3.51 2.27
C LEU A 115 -8.12 -4.59 3.25
N GLU A 116 -7.09 -5.36 2.91
CA GLU A 116 -6.57 -6.42 3.77
C GLU A 116 -5.07 -6.23 3.98
N TYR A 117 -4.67 -6.23 5.25
CA TYR A 117 -3.29 -6.37 5.69
C TYR A 117 -3.17 -7.74 6.36
N LEU A 118 -2.53 -8.68 5.70
CA LEU A 118 -2.49 -10.07 6.14
C LEU A 118 -1.09 -10.50 6.58
N ASP A 119 -0.06 -10.07 5.86
CA ASP A 119 1.37 -10.33 6.11
C ASP A 119 1.72 -11.80 6.44
N ASN A 120 0.95 -12.74 5.86
CA ASN A 120 1.03 -14.15 6.23
C ASN A 120 2.16 -14.90 5.53
N TRP A 121 2.58 -14.46 4.33
CA TRP A 121 3.51 -15.20 3.47
C TRP A 121 4.66 -14.37 2.94
N ASP A 122 4.36 -13.17 2.48
CA ASP A 122 5.36 -12.26 1.91
C ASP A 122 5.63 -11.16 2.94
N HIS A 123 6.69 -11.30 3.72
CA HIS A 123 7.09 -10.36 4.79
C HIS A 123 7.64 -9.06 4.20
N HIS A 124 6.76 -8.23 3.72
CA HIS A 124 6.95 -6.87 3.26
C HIS A 124 5.58 -6.21 3.36
N ILE A 125 5.43 -5.18 4.16
CA ILE A 125 4.16 -4.49 4.38
C ILE A 125 3.45 -4.25 3.05
N HIS A 126 2.22 -4.72 2.93
CA HIS A 126 1.42 -4.50 1.73
C HIS A 126 -0.07 -4.55 2.04
N TRP A 127 -0.83 -3.73 1.33
CA TRP A 127 -2.28 -3.78 1.29
C TRP A 127 -2.74 -4.58 0.08
N ASN A 128 -3.59 -5.57 0.30
CA ASN A 128 -4.42 -6.14 -0.74
C ASN A 128 -5.68 -5.29 -0.87
N ILE A 129 -5.91 -4.70 -2.02
CA ILE A 129 -7.04 -3.80 -2.28
C ILE A 129 -7.94 -4.45 -3.31
N TYR A 130 -9.13 -4.82 -2.88
CA TYR A 130 -10.15 -5.46 -3.70
C TYR A 130 -11.28 -4.48 -3.99
N PRO A 131 -11.40 -3.96 -5.22
CA PRO A 131 -12.65 -3.35 -5.67
C PRO A 131 -13.74 -4.41 -5.68
N ARG A 132 -14.91 -4.08 -5.11
CA ARG A 132 -16.01 -5.04 -5.00
C ARG A 132 -17.21 -4.53 -5.80
N PHE A 133 -17.87 -5.48 -6.44
CA PHE A 133 -19.06 -5.22 -7.25
C PHE A 133 -20.22 -6.05 -6.70
N LYS A 134 -21.44 -5.51 -6.71
CA LYS A 134 -22.65 -6.24 -6.32
C LYS A 134 -22.85 -7.55 -7.08
N SER A 135 -22.23 -7.66 -8.26
CA SER A 135 -22.21 -8.90 -9.07
C SER A 135 -21.17 -9.93 -8.62
N ASP A 136 -20.31 -9.61 -7.65
CA ASP A 136 -19.36 -10.59 -7.13
C ASP A 136 -20.09 -11.66 -6.32
N PRO A 137 -19.78 -12.95 -6.52
CA PRO A 137 -20.47 -14.05 -5.82
C PRO A 137 -20.27 -14.02 -4.31
N ASP A 138 -19.20 -13.38 -3.85
CA ASP A 138 -18.83 -13.21 -2.45
C ASP A 138 -19.03 -11.77 -1.96
N TYR A 139 -19.88 -10.97 -2.66
CA TYR A 139 -20.22 -9.61 -2.22
C TYR A 139 -20.87 -9.62 -0.83
N GLY A 140 -20.41 -8.76 0.06
CA GLY A 140 -20.88 -8.73 1.45
C GLY A 140 -20.06 -9.61 2.41
N ASN A 141 -19.15 -10.44 1.87
CA ASN A 141 -18.19 -11.23 2.64
C ASN A 141 -16.75 -10.79 2.31
N PRO A 142 -15.76 -11.15 3.14
CA PRO A 142 -14.35 -10.96 2.80
C PRO A 142 -14.03 -11.58 1.43
N PRO A 143 -13.08 -11.02 0.67
CA PRO A 143 -12.68 -11.57 -0.62
C PRO A 143 -12.24 -13.03 -0.50
N VAL A 144 -12.85 -13.90 -1.26
CA VAL A 144 -12.48 -15.33 -1.27
C VAL A 144 -11.38 -15.58 -2.29
N ILE A 145 -10.23 -16.06 -1.82
CA ILE A 145 -9.15 -16.53 -2.67
C ILE A 145 -9.46 -17.97 -3.08
N PRO A 146 -9.69 -18.25 -4.36
CA PRO A 146 -9.94 -19.62 -4.81
C PRO A 146 -8.81 -20.57 -4.43
N ASP A 147 -9.15 -21.80 -4.11
CA ASP A 147 -8.17 -22.87 -3.94
C ASP A 147 -7.23 -22.93 -5.15
N LYS A 148 -5.93 -23.15 -4.90
CA LYS A 148 -4.90 -23.22 -5.95
C LYS A 148 -5.22 -24.27 -7.03
N ASN A 149 -5.98 -25.31 -6.66
CA ASN A 149 -6.39 -26.39 -7.55
C ASN A 149 -7.69 -26.11 -8.34
N LYS A 150 -8.40 -25.04 -8.00
CA LYS A 150 -9.63 -24.66 -8.72
C LYS A 150 -9.33 -23.72 -9.87
N LYS A 151 -9.76 -24.12 -11.07
CA LYS A 151 -9.74 -23.23 -12.24
C LYS A 151 -10.74 -22.10 -12.03
N PHE A 152 -10.33 -20.86 -12.30
CA PHE A 152 -11.22 -19.70 -12.32
C PHE A 152 -11.00 -18.90 -13.60
N LYS A 153 -12.04 -18.20 -14.04
CA LYS A 153 -11.91 -17.28 -15.17
C LYS A 153 -11.28 -15.96 -14.67
N PRO A 154 -10.14 -15.53 -15.20
CA PRO A 154 -9.50 -14.28 -14.81
C PRO A 154 -10.42 -13.08 -15.04
N LYS A 155 -10.59 -12.24 -14.02
CA LYS A 155 -11.35 -10.98 -14.10
C LYS A 155 -10.36 -9.81 -14.32
N LEU A 156 -9.97 -9.59 -15.58
CA LEU A 156 -9.03 -8.55 -15.96
C LEU A 156 -9.72 -7.21 -16.22
N LEU A 157 -8.96 -6.12 -16.10
CA LEU A 157 -9.37 -4.81 -16.61
C LEU A 157 -9.36 -4.82 -18.12
N SER A 158 -10.37 -4.23 -18.74
CA SER A 158 -10.38 -3.95 -20.19
C SER A 158 -9.29 -2.92 -20.55
N THR A 159 -8.96 -2.82 -21.83
CA THR A 159 -8.01 -1.82 -22.33
C THR A 159 -8.45 -0.41 -21.96
N GLN A 160 -9.74 -0.09 -22.15
CA GLN A 160 -10.30 1.22 -21.80
C GLN A 160 -10.18 1.53 -20.29
N GLU A 161 -10.46 0.56 -19.41
CA GLU A 161 -10.32 0.73 -17.95
C GLU A 161 -8.85 0.97 -17.55
N LYS A 162 -7.92 0.24 -18.16
CA LYS A 162 -6.48 0.47 -17.96
C LYS A 162 -6.07 1.87 -18.40
N ASP A 163 -6.52 2.32 -19.56
CA ASP A 163 -6.20 3.66 -20.09
C ASP A 163 -6.75 4.76 -19.17
N ILE A 164 -7.98 4.61 -18.65
CA ILE A 164 -8.53 5.55 -17.69
C ILE A 164 -7.69 5.54 -16.41
N PHE A 165 -7.38 4.37 -15.86
CA PHE A 165 -6.57 4.24 -14.67
C PHE A 165 -5.19 4.93 -14.83
N TYR A 166 -4.46 4.64 -15.90
CA TYR A 166 -3.14 5.25 -16.16
C TYR A 166 -3.21 6.77 -16.34
N ARG A 167 -4.26 7.29 -16.97
CA ARG A 167 -4.47 8.75 -17.06
C ARG A 167 -4.65 9.38 -15.68
N GLN A 168 -5.42 8.74 -14.80
CA GLN A 168 -5.60 9.23 -13.42
C GLN A 168 -4.29 9.17 -12.62
N ILE A 169 -3.51 8.10 -12.76
CA ILE A 169 -2.19 7.98 -12.11
C ILE A 169 -1.22 9.07 -12.59
N LYS A 170 -1.21 9.40 -13.89
CA LYS A 170 -0.39 10.52 -14.39
C LYS A 170 -0.79 11.85 -13.77
N ARG A 171 -2.09 12.12 -13.59
CA ARG A 171 -2.59 13.32 -12.90
C ARG A 171 -2.14 13.36 -11.44
N MET A 172 -2.17 12.22 -10.76
CA MET A 172 -1.67 12.09 -9.40
C MET A 172 -0.20 12.50 -9.29
N LYS A 173 0.67 12.03 -10.21
CA LYS A 173 2.09 12.42 -10.26
C LYS A 173 2.28 13.91 -10.48
N ALA A 174 1.41 14.53 -11.24
CA ALA A 174 1.48 15.97 -11.55
C ALA A 174 0.87 16.85 -10.44
N GLY A 175 0.43 16.28 -9.31
CA GLY A 175 -0.24 17.04 -8.24
C GLY A 175 -1.63 17.59 -8.61
N LEU A 176 -2.23 17.11 -9.69
CA LEU A 176 -3.51 17.60 -10.25
C LEU A 176 -4.71 16.79 -9.72
N TRP A 177 -4.85 16.73 -8.37
CA TRP A 177 -5.95 16.00 -7.69
C TRP A 177 -6.89 16.93 -6.96
#